data_391493394c9f8aa126449c1130ea62f7
#
_entry.id   391493394c9f8aa126449c1130ea62f7
#
_cell.length_a   1.000
_cell.length_b   1.000
_cell.length_c   1.000
_cell.angle_alpha   90.00
_cell.angle_beta   90.00
_cell.angle_gamma   90.00
#
_symmetry.space_group_name_H-M   'P 1'
#
loop_
_entity.id
_entity.type
_entity.pdbx_description
1 polymer ?
#
loop_
_entity_poly.entity_id
_entity_poly.type
_entity_poly.pdbx_seq_one_letter_code
_entity_poly.pdbx_strand_id
1 'polypeptide(L)'
;MDYARARANMVSNQLRPNRVGDPYLLEAMAEVPRERFLPKALRGVAYADEDLPLPQGHWLIEPLVLARLIQAAEVQPSDVVLVVGCVTGYAGAVLARLAATVILLTPSPAADTVEALLDDLGVDNVVVTASDDPAAGHPSQAPFDVIVVVGSVPEVPPALLEQIGEGGRIAAVVSDGRVGKAMVLTRLHGVVGRREVCDAQTPPCPGLDASPGFTF
;
A
#
# COMPACT_ATOMS: atom_id res chain seq x y z
N MET A 1 10.88 21.62 11.77
CA MET A 1 11.37 20.22 11.89
C MET A 1 12.24 19.94 10.68
N ASP A 2 13.34 19.24 10.85
CA ASP A 2 14.18 18.76 9.75
C ASP A 2 13.64 17.42 9.23
N TYR A 3 12.77 17.49 8.23
CA TYR A 3 12.11 16.30 7.67
C TYR A 3 13.10 15.40 6.92
N ALA A 4 14.12 15.94 6.29
CA ALA A 4 15.12 15.13 5.60
C ALA A 4 15.87 14.23 6.60
N ARG A 5 16.26 14.79 7.75
CA ARG A 5 16.89 14.02 8.83
C ARG A 5 15.91 13.01 9.45
N ALA A 6 14.64 13.38 9.66
CA ALA A 6 13.64 12.47 10.21
C ALA A 6 13.42 11.27 9.29
N ARG A 7 13.36 11.48 7.98
CA ARG A 7 13.22 10.45 6.96
C ARG A 7 14.45 9.54 6.90
N ALA A 8 15.66 10.09 6.94
CA ALA A 8 16.89 9.30 7.01
C ALA A 8 16.93 8.44 8.28
N ASN A 9 16.47 8.97 9.42
CA ASN A 9 16.37 8.22 10.68
C ASN A 9 15.34 7.08 10.59
N MET A 10 14.19 7.30 9.95
CA MET A 10 13.20 6.23 9.70
C MET A 10 13.85 5.07 8.95
N VAL A 11 14.56 5.34 7.85
CA VAL A 11 15.22 4.30 7.07
C VAL A 11 16.29 3.57 7.90
N SER A 12 17.16 4.30 8.61
CA SER A 12 18.30 3.71 9.31
C SER A 12 17.92 3.01 10.62
N ASN A 13 16.92 3.51 11.36
CA ASN A 13 16.62 3.08 12.71
C ASN A 13 15.30 2.31 12.85
N GLN A 14 14.40 2.38 11.85
CA GLN A 14 13.15 1.63 11.86
C GLN A 14 13.17 0.53 10.79
N LEU A 15 13.47 0.86 9.52
CA LEU A 15 13.34 -0.10 8.43
C LEU A 15 14.47 -1.12 8.41
N ARG A 16 15.73 -0.67 8.32
CA ARG A 16 16.91 -1.58 8.23
C ARG A 16 17.01 -2.58 9.39
N PRO A 17 16.89 -2.18 10.68
CA PRO A 17 16.98 -3.11 11.80
C PRO A 17 15.85 -4.14 11.80
N ASN A 18 14.71 -3.81 11.19
CA ASN A 18 13.54 -4.65 11.08
C ASN A 18 13.47 -5.45 9.76
N ARG A 19 14.64 -5.78 9.18
CA ARG A 19 14.80 -6.67 8.01
C ARG A 19 14.21 -6.13 6.70
N VAL A 20 14.04 -4.82 6.56
CA VAL A 20 13.84 -4.20 5.26
C VAL A 20 15.21 -4.03 4.63
N GLY A 21 15.55 -4.89 3.66
CA GLY A 21 16.89 -4.99 3.07
C GLY A 21 16.95 -4.62 1.59
N ASP A 22 15.82 -4.45 0.92
CA ASP A 22 15.77 -4.04 -0.47
C ASP A 22 16.33 -2.62 -0.64
N PRO A 23 17.46 -2.44 -1.35
CA PRO A 23 18.10 -1.15 -1.47
C PRO A 23 17.26 -0.13 -2.25
N TYR A 24 16.53 -0.55 -3.27
CA TYR A 24 15.68 0.33 -4.09
C TYR A 24 14.47 0.81 -3.30
N LEU A 25 13.84 -0.06 -2.52
CA LEU A 25 12.76 0.33 -1.62
C LEU A 25 13.24 1.30 -0.54
N LEU A 26 14.39 1.03 0.08
CA LEU A 26 14.96 1.93 1.09
C LEU A 26 15.30 3.31 0.50
N GLU A 27 15.81 3.37 -0.74
CA GLU A 27 16.07 4.60 -1.46
C GLU A 27 14.76 5.33 -1.77
N ALA A 28 13.75 4.65 -2.31
CA ALA A 28 12.42 5.20 -2.56
C ALA A 28 11.81 5.84 -1.30
N MET A 29 11.86 5.12 -0.16
CA MET A 29 11.36 5.64 1.11
C MET A 29 12.23 6.73 1.74
N ALA A 30 13.51 6.83 1.36
CA ALA A 30 14.39 7.94 1.72
C ALA A 30 14.15 9.20 0.89
N GLU A 31 13.63 9.09 -0.32
CA GLU A 31 13.38 10.20 -1.22
C GLU A 31 11.96 10.78 -1.09
N VAL A 32 10.93 9.90 -1.03
CA VAL A 32 9.53 10.33 -1.01
C VAL A 32 9.19 11.05 0.30
N PRO A 33 8.78 12.33 0.24
CA PRO A 33 8.55 13.16 1.44
C PRO A 33 7.21 12.82 2.10
N ARG A 34 7.19 11.80 2.97
CA ARG A 34 5.98 11.27 3.62
C ARG A 34 5.15 12.36 4.32
N GLU A 35 5.80 13.40 4.88
CA GLU A 35 5.14 14.54 5.52
C GLU A 35 4.25 15.35 4.56
N ARG A 36 4.53 15.29 3.26
CA ARG A 36 3.73 16.00 2.24
C ARG A 36 2.35 15.34 2.06
N PHE A 37 2.24 14.08 2.34
CA PHE A 37 1.01 13.28 2.22
C PHE A 37 0.12 13.35 3.47
N LEU A 38 0.43 14.26 4.40
CA LEU A 38 -0.30 14.45 5.65
C LEU A 38 -0.84 15.87 5.80
N PRO A 39 -1.99 16.03 6.47
CA PRO A 39 -2.44 17.32 6.96
C PRO A 39 -1.36 18.01 7.79
N LYS A 40 -1.29 19.33 7.73
CA LYS A 40 -0.24 20.12 8.43
C LYS A 40 -0.09 19.77 9.92
N ALA A 41 -1.19 19.46 10.59
CA ALA A 41 -1.19 19.09 12.01
C ALA A 41 -0.45 17.79 12.32
N LEU A 42 -0.41 16.84 11.37
CA LEU A 42 0.22 15.53 11.54
C LEU A 42 1.64 15.44 10.96
N ARG A 43 2.11 16.45 10.24
CA ARG A 43 3.45 16.44 9.62
C ARG A 43 4.59 16.23 10.62
N GLY A 44 4.41 16.72 11.85
CA GLY A 44 5.40 16.58 12.91
C GLY A 44 5.66 15.15 13.36
N VAL A 45 4.72 14.23 13.14
CA VAL A 45 4.79 12.80 13.48
C VAL A 45 4.86 11.90 12.26
N ALA A 46 5.05 12.45 11.06
CA ALA A 46 5.03 11.70 9.80
C ALA A 46 5.98 10.49 9.75
N TYR A 47 7.05 10.52 10.52
CA TYR A 47 8.10 9.50 10.56
C TYR A 47 8.11 8.68 11.86
N ALA A 48 7.06 8.81 12.69
CA ALA A 48 6.84 7.87 13.79
C ALA A 48 6.50 6.48 13.24
N ASP A 49 6.93 5.45 13.97
CA ASP A 49 6.62 4.05 13.64
C ASP A 49 5.22 3.70 14.19
N GLU A 50 4.22 4.41 13.71
CA GLU A 50 2.84 4.34 14.15
C GLU A 50 1.89 4.59 12.98
N ASP A 51 0.70 4.00 13.03
CA ASP A 51 -0.40 4.31 12.13
C ASP A 51 -0.99 5.67 12.47
N LEU A 52 -1.11 6.56 11.48
CA LEU A 52 -1.61 7.91 11.68
C LEU A 52 -3.06 8.02 11.24
N PRO A 53 -3.98 8.41 12.17
CA PRO A 53 -5.39 8.54 11.83
C PRO A 53 -5.64 9.74 10.90
N LEU A 54 -6.48 9.51 9.90
CA LEU A 54 -6.92 10.48 8.91
C LEU A 54 -8.45 10.65 8.98
N PRO A 55 -9.01 11.70 8.36
CA PRO A 55 -10.46 11.86 8.29
C PRO A 55 -11.16 10.64 7.69
N GLN A 56 -12.45 10.48 8.02
CA GLN A 56 -13.35 9.45 7.48
C GLN A 56 -12.90 8.00 7.74
N GLY A 57 -12.15 7.75 8.83
CA GLY A 57 -11.71 6.40 9.19
C GLY A 57 -10.55 5.85 8.37
N HIS A 58 -9.92 6.70 7.57
CA HIS A 58 -8.71 6.35 6.84
C HIS A 58 -7.46 6.46 7.72
N TRP A 59 -6.38 5.86 7.25
CA TRP A 59 -5.11 5.82 7.96
C TRP A 59 -3.94 5.97 6.98
N LEU A 60 -2.88 6.62 7.43
CA LEU A 60 -1.57 6.45 6.84
C LEU A 60 -0.84 5.40 7.67
N ILE A 61 -0.75 4.17 7.16
CA ILE A 61 -0.16 3.05 7.90
C ILE A 61 1.31 3.29 8.23
N GLU A 62 1.80 2.67 9.31
CA GLU A 62 3.19 2.81 9.75
C GLU A 62 4.21 2.49 8.65
N PRO A 63 5.37 3.14 8.64
CA PRO A 63 6.38 2.94 7.60
C PRO A 63 6.85 1.49 7.49
N LEU A 64 6.99 0.80 8.62
CA LEU A 64 7.53 -0.55 8.66
C LEU A 64 6.61 -1.58 8.01
N VAL A 65 5.30 -1.56 8.30
CA VAL A 65 4.34 -2.50 7.68
C VAL A 65 4.26 -2.25 6.18
N LEU A 66 4.17 -0.98 5.74
CA LEU A 66 4.17 -0.66 4.31
C LEU A 66 5.44 -1.19 3.61
N ALA A 67 6.61 -0.94 4.19
CA ALA A 67 7.88 -1.39 3.63
C ALA A 67 7.95 -2.92 3.53
N ARG A 68 7.48 -3.64 4.54
CA ARG A 68 7.45 -5.11 4.54
C ARG A 68 6.50 -5.68 3.49
N LEU A 69 5.34 -5.07 3.28
CA LEU A 69 4.41 -5.47 2.22
C LEU A 69 5.02 -5.28 0.83
N ILE A 70 5.60 -4.09 0.57
CA ILE A 70 6.22 -3.80 -0.73
C ILE A 70 7.43 -4.71 -0.98
N GLN A 71 8.31 -4.89 0.02
CA GLN A 71 9.45 -5.81 -0.11
C GLN A 71 9.01 -7.24 -0.39
N ALA A 72 7.98 -7.73 0.32
CA ALA A 72 7.48 -9.09 0.15
C ALA A 72 6.79 -9.33 -1.19
N ALA A 73 6.27 -8.28 -1.82
CA ALA A 73 5.70 -8.31 -3.16
C ALA A 73 6.78 -8.43 -4.25
N GLU A 74 8.06 -8.17 -3.95
CA GLU A 74 9.19 -8.28 -4.87
C GLU A 74 8.95 -7.52 -6.19
N VAL A 75 8.52 -6.25 -6.07
CA VAL A 75 8.15 -5.39 -7.20
C VAL A 75 9.34 -5.24 -8.17
N GLN A 76 9.07 -5.42 -9.45
CA GLN A 76 10.06 -5.31 -10.52
C GLN A 76 9.88 -4.01 -11.31
N PRO A 77 10.95 -3.46 -11.92
CA PRO A 77 10.86 -2.22 -12.72
C PRO A 77 9.91 -2.28 -13.92
N SER A 78 9.53 -3.46 -14.37
CA SER A 78 8.56 -3.66 -15.46
C SER A 78 7.13 -3.82 -15.01
N ASP A 79 6.88 -3.95 -13.69
CA ASP A 79 5.56 -4.29 -13.15
C ASP A 79 4.54 -3.18 -13.34
N VAL A 80 3.30 -3.58 -13.57
CA VAL A 80 2.10 -2.75 -13.42
C VAL A 80 1.46 -3.05 -12.07
N VAL A 81 1.45 -2.05 -11.20
CA VAL A 81 1.03 -2.20 -9.80
C VAL A 81 -0.33 -1.55 -9.57
N LEU A 82 -1.26 -2.29 -8.95
CA LEU A 82 -2.49 -1.73 -8.38
C LEU A 82 -2.31 -1.48 -6.89
N VAL A 83 -2.63 -0.26 -6.43
CA VAL A 83 -2.65 0.11 -5.00
C VAL A 83 -4.08 0.33 -4.57
N VAL A 84 -4.51 -0.38 -3.53
CA VAL A 84 -5.86 -0.32 -2.97
C VAL A 84 -5.82 0.18 -1.54
N GLY A 85 -6.70 1.08 -1.16
CA GLY A 85 -6.84 1.58 0.22
C GLY A 85 -5.91 2.73 0.60
N CYS A 86 -5.16 3.30 -0.34
CA CYS A 86 -4.23 4.40 -0.07
C CYS A 86 -4.87 5.77 -0.37
N VAL A 87 -5.52 6.36 0.63
CA VAL A 87 -6.20 7.68 0.51
C VAL A 87 -5.25 8.86 0.36
N THR A 88 -3.99 8.71 0.74
CA THR A 88 -3.02 9.83 0.73
C THR A 88 -2.18 9.91 -0.53
N GLY A 89 -2.04 8.81 -1.26
CA GLY A 89 -1.10 8.69 -2.38
C GLY A 89 0.32 8.25 -2.01
N TYR A 90 0.68 8.18 -0.71
CA TYR A 90 2.05 7.89 -0.29
C TYR A 90 2.58 6.54 -0.80
N ALA A 91 1.80 5.47 -0.65
CA ALA A 91 2.20 4.15 -1.14
C ALA A 91 2.38 4.15 -2.68
N GLY A 92 1.50 4.86 -3.40
CA GLY A 92 1.63 5.06 -4.84
C GLY A 92 2.93 5.75 -5.23
N ALA A 93 3.29 6.85 -4.53
CA ALA A 93 4.53 7.58 -4.78
C ALA A 93 5.80 6.74 -4.48
N VAL A 94 5.78 5.90 -3.44
CA VAL A 94 6.89 4.97 -3.15
C VAL A 94 7.01 3.91 -4.24
N LEU A 95 5.88 3.28 -4.63
CA LEU A 95 5.84 2.24 -5.66
C LEU A 95 6.19 2.78 -7.06
N ALA A 96 5.92 4.05 -7.35
CA ALA A 96 6.32 4.71 -8.58
C ALA A 96 7.84 4.74 -8.80
N ARG A 97 8.62 4.64 -7.73
CA ARG A 97 10.10 4.54 -7.80
C ARG A 97 10.60 3.13 -8.12
N LEU A 98 9.71 2.13 -8.05
CA LEU A 98 10.05 0.71 -8.14
C LEU A 98 9.45 0.03 -9.36
N ALA A 99 8.33 0.53 -9.87
CA ALA A 99 7.52 -0.09 -10.91
C ALA A 99 7.46 0.77 -12.19
N ALA A 100 7.04 0.17 -13.30
CA ALA A 100 6.81 0.88 -14.56
C ALA A 100 5.60 1.81 -14.46
N THR A 101 4.49 1.31 -13.91
CA THR A 101 3.22 2.04 -13.79
C THR A 101 2.52 1.65 -12.50
N VAL A 102 1.95 2.63 -11.83
CA VAL A 102 1.12 2.42 -10.64
C VAL A 102 -0.28 2.95 -10.90
N ILE A 103 -1.29 2.11 -10.69
CA ILE A 103 -2.68 2.51 -10.67
C ILE A 103 -3.10 2.61 -9.21
N LEU A 104 -3.50 3.80 -8.79
CA LEU A 104 -3.84 4.11 -7.41
C LEU A 104 -5.35 4.30 -7.27
N LEU A 105 -6.03 3.34 -6.63
CA LEU A 105 -7.43 3.51 -6.27
C LEU A 105 -7.54 4.38 -5.02
N THR A 106 -8.22 5.49 -5.16
CA THR A 106 -8.39 6.50 -4.11
C THR A 106 -9.88 6.85 -4.01
N PRO A 107 -10.44 7.04 -2.79
CA PRO A 107 -11.81 7.50 -2.64
C PRO A 107 -12.06 8.79 -3.41
N SER A 108 -13.24 8.90 -4.07
CA SER A 108 -13.58 10.02 -4.95
C SER A 108 -13.30 11.42 -4.37
N PRO A 109 -13.59 11.70 -3.07
CA PRO A 109 -13.29 13.01 -2.50
C PRO A 109 -11.80 13.36 -2.37
N ALA A 110 -10.91 12.37 -2.45
CA ALA A 110 -9.47 12.57 -2.27
C ALA A 110 -8.70 12.56 -3.60
N ALA A 111 -9.28 12.04 -4.68
CA ALA A 111 -8.58 11.77 -5.94
C ALA A 111 -7.88 13.01 -6.52
N ASP A 112 -8.59 14.11 -6.71
CA ASP A 112 -8.03 15.34 -7.28
C ASP A 112 -6.89 15.92 -6.42
N THR A 113 -7.02 15.81 -5.09
CA THR A 113 -5.98 16.29 -4.16
C THR A 113 -4.72 15.43 -4.22
N VAL A 114 -4.89 14.12 -4.36
CA VAL A 114 -3.78 13.16 -4.48
C VAL A 114 -3.09 13.36 -5.82
N GLU A 115 -3.83 13.48 -6.92
CA GLU A 115 -3.29 13.71 -8.26
C GLU A 115 -2.45 15.01 -8.29
N ALA A 116 -3.02 16.12 -7.83
CA ALA A 116 -2.30 17.41 -7.77
C ALA A 116 -1.04 17.35 -6.89
N LEU A 117 -1.04 16.55 -5.81
CA LEU A 117 0.14 16.37 -4.96
C LEU A 117 1.22 15.55 -5.68
N LEU A 118 0.85 14.49 -6.39
CA LEU A 118 1.78 13.67 -7.15
C LEU A 118 2.42 14.47 -8.29
N ASP A 119 1.63 15.29 -9.00
CA ASP A 119 2.12 16.21 -10.02
C ASP A 119 3.13 17.22 -9.45
N ASP A 120 2.82 17.83 -8.29
CA ASP A 120 3.73 18.78 -7.61
C ASP A 120 5.04 18.11 -7.14
N LEU A 121 5.02 16.80 -6.92
CA LEU A 121 6.20 16.00 -6.57
C LEU A 121 6.93 15.45 -7.81
N GLY A 122 6.44 15.69 -9.01
CA GLY A 122 7.02 15.20 -10.26
C GLY A 122 6.91 13.68 -10.42
N VAL A 123 5.83 13.08 -9.90
CA VAL A 123 5.54 11.64 -10.05
C VAL A 123 4.60 11.47 -11.23
N ASP A 124 5.12 11.00 -12.35
CA ASP A 124 4.44 10.96 -13.65
C ASP A 124 3.96 9.56 -14.09
N ASN A 125 4.31 8.52 -13.36
CA ASN A 125 3.92 7.14 -13.65
C ASN A 125 2.87 6.57 -12.67
N VAL A 126 2.14 7.43 -11.96
CA VAL A 126 0.99 7.07 -11.14
C VAL A 126 -0.29 7.58 -11.79
N VAL A 127 -1.22 6.67 -12.06
CA VAL A 127 -2.57 7.00 -12.53
C VAL A 127 -3.53 6.94 -11.33
N VAL A 128 -4.01 8.09 -10.89
CA VAL A 128 -5.01 8.17 -9.82
C VAL A 128 -6.38 7.86 -10.39
N THR A 129 -7.05 6.88 -9.81
CA THR A 129 -8.41 6.47 -10.20
C THR A 129 -9.34 6.60 -9.01
N ALA A 130 -10.35 7.44 -9.14
CA ALA A 130 -11.40 7.58 -8.15
C ALA A 130 -12.22 6.27 -8.05
N SER A 131 -12.33 5.72 -6.85
CA SER A 131 -13.10 4.51 -6.59
C SER A 131 -13.68 4.51 -5.18
N ASP A 132 -14.98 4.35 -5.06
CA ASP A 132 -15.66 4.21 -3.78
C ASP A 132 -15.96 2.73 -3.44
N ASP A 133 -15.56 1.80 -4.33
CA ASP A 133 -15.60 0.36 -4.10
C ASP A 133 -14.20 -0.25 -4.33
N PRO A 134 -13.30 -0.18 -3.34
CA PRO A 134 -11.96 -0.73 -3.45
C PRO A 134 -11.94 -2.26 -3.58
N ALA A 135 -13.01 -2.96 -3.16
CA ALA A 135 -13.10 -4.41 -3.27
C ALA A 135 -13.27 -4.89 -4.71
N ALA A 136 -13.86 -4.07 -5.58
CA ALA A 136 -13.96 -4.36 -7.00
C ALA A 136 -12.63 -4.30 -7.75
N GLY A 137 -11.63 -3.62 -7.17
CA GLY A 137 -10.34 -3.39 -7.85
C GLY A 137 -10.49 -2.51 -9.09
N HIS A 138 -9.74 -2.83 -10.16
CA HIS A 138 -9.79 -2.10 -11.42
C HIS A 138 -9.77 -3.05 -12.65
N PRO A 139 -10.84 -3.81 -12.89
CA PRO A 139 -10.86 -4.89 -13.87
C PRO A 139 -10.60 -4.45 -15.31
N SER A 140 -10.87 -3.18 -15.65
CA SER A 140 -10.63 -2.66 -17.01
C SER A 140 -9.14 -2.48 -17.34
N GLN A 141 -8.27 -2.50 -16.34
CA GLN A 141 -6.81 -2.39 -16.50
C GLN A 141 -6.07 -3.68 -16.11
N ALA A 142 -6.81 -4.71 -15.68
CA ALA A 142 -6.22 -6.03 -15.39
C ALA A 142 -5.68 -6.69 -16.68
N PRO A 143 -4.70 -7.61 -16.59
CA PRO A 143 -4.13 -8.12 -15.34
C PRO A 143 -3.02 -7.24 -14.76
N PHE A 144 -2.85 -7.32 -13.43
CA PHE A 144 -1.76 -6.68 -12.69
C PHE A 144 -0.64 -7.67 -12.35
N ASP A 145 0.60 -7.18 -12.33
CA ASP A 145 1.74 -7.96 -11.84
C ASP A 145 1.77 -7.97 -10.31
N VAL A 146 1.40 -6.83 -9.68
CA VAL A 146 1.34 -6.70 -8.23
C VAL A 146 0.08 -5.94 -7.83
N ILE A 147 -0.57 -6.40 -6.75
CA ILE A 147 -1.58 -5.61 -6.02
C ILE A 147 -1.08 -5.41 -4.59
N VAL A 148 -1.07 -4.17 -4.12
CA VAL A 148 -0.75 -3.83 -2.72
C VAL A 148 -1.99 -3.28 -2.04
N VAL A 149 -2.45 -3.96 -0.98
CA VAL A 149 -3.56 -3.50 -0.16
C VAL A 149 -3.01 -2.77 1.06
N VAL A 150 -3.36 -1.49 1.19
CA VAL A 150 -2.88 -0.59 2.25
C VAL A 150 -3.90 -0.56 3.39
N GLY A 151 -3.61 -1.27 4.45
CA GLY A 151 -4.51 -1.55 5.57
C GLY A 151 -4.75 -3.04 5.73
N SER A 152 -5.44 -3.45 6.81
CA SER A 152 -5.79 -4.85 7.00
C SER A 152 -7.14 -5.21 6.38
N VAL A 153 -7.26 -6.45 5.98
CA VAL A 153 -8.50 -7.06 5.46
C VAL A 153 -8.78 -8.36 6.18
N PRO A 154 -10.05 -8.73 6.40
CA PRO A 154 -10.37 -10.06 6.94
C PRO A 154 -9.99 -11.18 5.97
N GLU A 155 -10.18 -10.92 4.68
CA GLU A 155 -9.81 -11.78 3.57
C GLU A 155 -9.56 -10.92 2.34
N VAL A 156 -8.63 -11.33 1.47
CA VAL A 156 -8.42 -10.66 0.18
C VAL A 156 -9.65 -10.87 -0.72
N PRO A 157 -10.30 -9.79 -1.21
CA PRO A 157 -11.47 -9.91 -2.06
C PRO A 157 -11.25 -10.80 -3.28
N PRO A 158 -12.18 -11.71 -3.62
CA PRO A 158 -12.06 -12.57 -4.80
C PRO A 158 -11.82 -11.80 -6.10
N ALA A 159 -12.46 -10.63 -6.25
CA ALA A 159 -12.28 -9.78 -7.42
C ALA A 159 -10.82 -9.32 -7.62
N LEU A 160 -10.08 -9.06 -6.53
CA LEU A 160 -8.66 -8.72 -6.62
C LEU A 160 -7.82 -9.95 -7.04
N LEU A 161 -8.18 -11.13 -6.53
CA LEU A 161 -7.51 -12.38 -6.93
C LEU A 161 -7.67 -12.66 -8.43
N GLU A 162 -8.80 -12.33 -9.01
CA GLU A 162 -9.07 -12.50 -10.45
C GLU A 162 -8.27 -11.54 -11.32
N GLN A 163 -7.81 -10.42 -10.74
CA GLN A 163 -7.10 -9.35 -11.45
C GLN A 163 -5.58 -9.49 -11.46
N ILE A 164 -4.99 -10.48 -10.78
CA ILE A 164 -3.54 -10.76 -10.94
C ILE A 164 -3.31 -11.73 -12.09
N GLY A 165 -2.28 -11.43 -12.89
CA GLY A 165 -1.82 -12.29 -13.96
C GLY A 165 -1.11 -13.56 -13.46
N GLU A 166 -0.68 -14.42 -14.39
CA GLU A 166 0.20 -15.55 -14.07
C GLU A 166 1.54 -15.02 -13.53
N GLY A 167 2.01 -15.52 -12.40
CA GLY A 167 3.14 -14.96 -11.66
C GLY A 167 2.80 -13.70 -10.85
N GLY A 168 1.59 -13.17 -10.98
CA GLY A 168 1.14 -11.98 -10.25
C GLY A 168 0.99 -12.22 -8.74
N ARG A 169 1.17 -11.14 -7.95
CA ARG A 169 1.23 -11.20 -6.47
C ARG A 169 0.29 -10.19 -5.85
N ILE A 170 -0.34 -10.55 -4.72
CA ILE A 170 -1.06 -9.62 -3.86
C ILE A 170 -0.35 -9.58 -2.51
N ALA A 171 0.06 -8.40 -2.06
CA ALA A 171 0.55 -8.17 -0.71
C ALA A 171 -0.50 -7.46 0.13
N ALA A 172 -0.88 -8.05 1.26
CA ALA A 172 -1.89 -7.52 2.17
C ALA A 172 -1.63 -7.93 3.61
N VAL A 173 -2.14 -7.18 4.57
CA VAL A 173 -2.27 -7.64 5.95
C VAL A 173 -3.63 -8.31 6.10
N VAL A 174 -3.64 -9.60 6.42
CA VAL A 174 -4.88 -10.36 6.67
C VAL A 174 -5.08 -10.50 8.17
N SER A 175 -6.23 -10.09 8.69
CA SER A 175 -6.57 -10.14 10.10
C SER A 175 -8.03 -10.53 10.31
N ASP A 176 -8.25 -11.62 11.02
CA ASP A 176 -9.57 -12.14 11.40
C ASP A 176 -10.02 -11.64 12.79
N GLY A 177 -9.50 -10.50 13.24
CA GLY A 177 -9.73 -9.97 14.58
C GLY A 177 -8.71 -10.46 15.63
N ARG A 178 -7.69 -11.21 15.20
CA ARG A 178 -6.52 -11.63 15.99
C ARG A 178 -5.29 -10.84 15.55
N VAL A 179 -4.10 -11.39 15.82
CA VAL A 179 -2.85 -10.82 15.30
C VAL A 179 -2.86 -10.93 13.77
N GLY A 180 -2.80 -9.79 13.11
CA GLY A 180 -2.73 -9.72 11.65
C GLY A 180 -1.44 -10.31 11.10
N LYS A 181 -1.49 -10.81 9.87
CA LYS A 181 -0.36 -11.39 9.16
C LYS A 181 -0.14 -10.64 7.85
N ALA A 182 1.07 -10.14 7.63
CA ALA A 182 1.47 -9.75 6.29
C ALA A 182 1.57 -11.02 5.43
N MET A 183 0.82 -11.03 4.34
CA MET A 183 0.67 -12.18 3.45
C MET A 183 1.04 -11.79 2.03
N VAL A 184 1.59 -12.73 1.28
CA VAL A 184 1.69 -12.66 -0.18
C VAL A 184 0.90 -13.81 -0.79
N LEU A 185 -0.02 -13.48 -1.67
CA LEU A 185 -0.77 -14.42 -2.48
C LEU A 185 -0.20 -14.38 -3.90
N THR A 186 0.14 -15.52 -4.47
CA THR A 186 0.76 -15.60 -5.81
C THR A 186 -0.05 -16.55 -6.69
N ARG A 187 -0.35 -16.13 -7.92
CA ARG A 187 -0.97 -16.99 -8.92
C ARG A 187 0.12 -17.74 -9.70
N LEU A 188 0.08 -19.08 -9.63
CA LEU A 188 0.98 -19.95 -10.40
C LEU A 188 0.18 -21.10 -11.00
N HIS A 189 0.27 -21.28 -12.30
CA HIS A 189 -0.46 -22.32 -13.04
C HIS A 189 -1.98 -22.28 -12.79
N GLY A 190 -2.53 -21.06 -12.69
CA GLY A 190 -3.95 -20.83 -12.41
C GLY A 190 -4.37 -21.05 -10.95
N VAL A 191 -3.46 -21.45 -10.06
CA VAL A 191 -3.73 -21.67 -8.64
C VAL A 191 -3.14 -20.51 -7.82
N VAL A 192 -3.89 -20.06 -6.81
CA VAL A 192 -3.41 -19.01 -5.88
C VAL A 192 -2.84 -19.67 -4.63
N GLY A 193 -1.51 -19.60 -4.48
CA GLY A 193 -0.80 -19.96 -3.27
C GLY A 193 -0.75 -18.81 -2.26
N ARG A 194 -0.59 -19.11 -0.96
CA ARG A 194 -0.52 -18.12 0.13
C ARG A 194 0.78 -18.34 0.91
N ARG A 195 1.48 -17.25 1.23
CA ARG A 195 2.70 -17.28 2.05
C ARG A 195 2.62 -16.21 3.15
N GLU A 196 2.78 -16.60 4.40
CA GLU A 196 3.00 -15.65 5.50
C GLU A 196 4.40 -15.05 5.42
N VAL A 197 4.48 -13.75 5.67
CA VAL A 197 5.74 -12.99 5.70
C VAL A 197 6.16 -12.73 7.13
N CYS A 198 5.28 -12.13 7.92
CA CYS A 198 5.50 -11.81 9.33
C CYS A 198 4.18 -11.43 10.01
N ASP A 199 4.20 -11.36 11.33
CA ASP A 199 3.16 -10.68 12.08
C ASP A 199 3.15 -9.19 11.72
N ALA A 200 1.97 -8.66 11.46
CA ALA A 200 1.77 -7.25 11.16
C ALA A 200 0.37 -6.84 11.61
N GLN A 201 0.29 -5.69 12.24
CA GLN A 201 -0.99 -5.13 12.65
C GLN A 201 -1.11 -3.74 12.05
N THR A 202 -2.24 -3.47 11.42
CA THR A 202 -2.56 -2.16 10.86
C THR A 202 -4.08 -2.00 10.88
N PRO A 203 -4.59 -0.76 10.92
CA PRO A 203 -6.02 -0.50 10.86
C PRO A 203 -6.69 -1.13 9.65
N PRO A 204 -7.99 -1.46 9.75
CA PRO A 204 -8.76 -1.97 8.62
C PRO A 204 -8.72 -1.03 7.42
N CYS A 205 -8.66 -1.60 6.22
CA CYS A 205 -8.82 -0.85 4.98
C CYS A 205 -10.32 -0.55 4.78
N PRO A 206 -10.76 0.72 4.81
CA PRO A 206 -12.16 1.05 4.61
C PRO A 206 -12.69 0.54 3.27
N GLY A 207 -13.89 -0.03 3.27
CA GLY A 207 -14.52 -0.62 2.09
C GLY A 207 -14.02 -2.04 1.72
N LEU A 208 -13.10 -2.61 2.52
CA LEU A 208 -12.66 -4.01 2.40
C LEU A 208 -13.08 -4.83 3.63
N ASP A 209 -14.15 -4.44 4.27
CA ASP A 209 -14.72 -5.18 5.39
C ASP A 209 -15.22 -6.58 4.94
N ALA A 210 -15.29 -7.52 5.89
CA ALA A 210 -15.87 -8.82 5.59
C ALA A 210 -17.28 -8.62 5.01
N SER A 211 -17.54 -9.21 3.84
CA SER A 211 -18.92 -9.34 3.39
C SER A 211 -19.71 -9.97 4.52
N PRO A 212 -20.90 -9.45 4.89
CA PRO A 212 -21.71 -10.06 5.92
C PRO A 212 -21.99 -11.50 5.50
N GLY A 213 -21.25 -12.44 6.13
CA GLY A 213 -21.45 -13.86 5.92
C GLY A 213 -22.90 -14.17 6.30
N PHE A 214 -23.65 -14.83 5.41
CA PHE A 214 -24.93 -15.40 5.77
C PHE A 214 -24.72 -16.34 6.95
N THR A 215 -25.11 -15.91 8.14
CA THR A 215 -25.26 -16.80 9.31
C THR A 215 -26.55 -17.55 9.11
N PHE A 216 -26.46 -18.85 8.84
CA PHE A 216 -27.59 -19.78 8.90
C PHE A 216 -27.88 -20.17 10.34
#